data_4fe7cdf0a85ec30a50c86d7c7e153ee6
#
_entry.id   4fe7cdf0a85ec30a50c86d7c7e153ee6
#
_cell.length_a   1.000
_cell.length_b   1.000
_cell.length_c   1.000
_cell.angle_alpha   90.00
_cell.angle_beta   90.00
_cell.angle_gamma   90.00
#
_symmetry.space_group_name_H-M   'P 1'
#
loop_
_entity.id
_entity.type
_entity.pdbx_description
1 polymer ?
#
loop_
_entity_poly.entity_id
_entity_poly.type
_entity_poly.pdbx_seq_one_letter_code
_entity_poly.pdbx_strand_id
1 'polypeptide(L)'
;MRHACHAEGCERLVPPRFLMCAKHWRMVSPELQAAIWKVYVPGQEERKDPSPLYLLVQRLAVVEVAVRTGVWDADEATDRVSRSWDLWIGEISDEERGWYVSLLPGGLELLGGKT
;
A
#
# COMPACT_ATOMS: atom_id res chain seq x y z
N MET A 1 -15.87 10.76 11.59
CA MET A 1 -16.24 9.70 10.62
C MET A 1 -15.21 8.61 10.62
N ARG A 2 -15.64 7.37 10.49
CA ARG A 2 -14.74 6.23 10.51
C ARG A 2 -14.89 5.42 9.23
N HIS A 3 -13.86 4.65 8.90
CA HIS A 3 -13.93 3.74 7.76
C HIS A 3 -13.42 2.37 8.20
N ALA A 4 -13.70 1.36 7.39
CA ALA A 4 -13.24 0.02 7.71
C ALA A 4 -11.73 -0.09 7.51
N CYS A 5 -11.09 -0.91 8.35
CA CYS A 5 -9.68 -1.23 8.18
C CYS A 5 -9.44 -1.73 6.76
N HIS A 6 -8.36 -1.28 6.14
CA HIS A 6 -8.08 -1.64 4.75
C HIS A 6 -7.46 -3.02 4.59
N ALA A 7 -7.15 -3.71 5.70
CA ALA A 7 -6.71 -5.09 5.57
C ALA A 7 -7.84 -5.90 4.94
N GLU A 8 -7.48 -6.75 3.99
CA GLU A 8 -8.48 -7.52 3.25
C GLU A 8 -9.33 -8.35 4.21
N GLY A 9 -10.65 -8.18 4.12
CA GLY A 9 -11.59 -8.94 4.93
C GLY A 9 -11.83 -8.40 6.32
N CYS A 10 -11.14 -7.35 6.73
CA CYS A 10 -11.34 -6.78 8.07
C CYS A 10 -12.40 -5.70 8.02
N GLU A 11 -13.38 -5.80 8.95
CA GLU A 11 -14.47 -4.84 9.01
C GLU A 11 -14.38 -3.92 10.21
N ARG A 12 -13.27 -3.97 10.95
CA ARG A 12 -13.11 -3.13 12.13
C ARG A 12 -13.03 -1.67 11.74
N LEU A 13 -13.78 -0.81 12.41
CA LEU A 13 -13.79 0.61 12.08
C LEU A 13 -12.60 1.31 12.72
N VAL A 14 -12.00 2.24 11.97
CA VAL A 14 -10.84 3.00 12.42
C VAL A 14 -11.04 4.48 12.07
N PRO A 15 -10.33 5.38 12.81
CA PRO A 15 -10.39 6.80 12.47
C PRO A 15 -9.89 7.07 11.05
N PRO A 16 -10.36 8.16 10.43
CA PRO A 16 -10.08 8.38 9.00
C PRO A 16 -8.60 8.41 8.63
N ARG A 17 -7.74 8.93 9.53
CA ARG A 17 -6.33 9.07 9.18
C ARG A 17 -5.56 7.76 9.27
N PHE A 18 -6.15 6.72 9.85
CA PHE A 18 -5.47 5.43 9.99
C PHE A 18 -5.89 4.51 8.87
N LEU A 19 -4.89 3.85 8.29
CA LEU A 19 -5.14 2.91 7.21
C LEU A 19 -5.76 1.62 7.73
N MET A 20 -5.31 1.15 8.89
CA MET A 20 -5.71 -0.15 9.42
C MET A 20 -5.93 -0.07 10.90
N CYS A 21 -6.65 -1.08 11.45
CA CYS A 21 -6.77 -1.24 12.88
C CYS A 21 -5.42 -1.61 13.49
N ALA A 22 -5.31 -1.48 14.82
CA ALA A 22 -4.03 -1.72 15.48
C ALA A 22 -3.48 -3.11 15.22
N LYS A 23 -4.36 -4.11 15.19
CA LYS A 23 -3.91 -5.48 14.96
C LYS A 23 -3.20 -5.63 13.62
N HIS A 24 -3.81 -5.12 12.56
CA HIS A 24 -3.25 -5.29 11.23
C HIS A 24 -2.12 -4.31 10.96
N TRP A 25 -2.18 -3.12 11.55
CA TRP A 25 -1.09 -2.17 11.40
C TRP A 25 0.22 -2.73 11.93
N ARG A 26 0.15 -3.49 13.03
CA ARG A 26 1.35 -4.11 13.58
C ARG A 26 1.95 -5.17 12.66
N MET A 27 1.17 -5.65 11.69
CA MET A 27 1.69 -6.62 10.72
C MET A 27 2.38 -5.95 9.54
N VAL A 28 2.26 -4.64 9.40
CA VAL A 28 2.96 -3.90 8.35
C VAL A 28 4.40 -3.70 8.80
N SER A 29 5.35 -3.97 7.90
CA SER A 29 6.76 -3.81 8.23
C SER A 29 7.07 -2.36 8.60
N PRO A 30 8.09 -2.14 9.46
CA PRO A 30 8.45 -0.77 9.84
C PRO A 30 8.78 0.11 8.63
N GLU A 31 9.39 -0.45 7.62
CA GLU A 31 9.72 0.30 6.41
C GLU A 31 8.47 0.81 5.72
N LEU A 32 7.45 -0.04 5.60
CA LEU A 32 6.21 0.38 4.96
C LEU A 32 5.40 1.30 5.85
N GLN A 33 5.44 1.10 7.18
CA GLN A 33 4.78 2.04 8.08
C GLN A 33 5.35 3.45 7.89
N ALA A 34 6.67 3.55 7.87
CA ALA A 34 7.31 4.84 7.67
C ALA A 34 6.97 5.42 6.31
N ALA A 35 6.93 4.57 5.28
CA ALA A 35 6.61 5.03 3.94
C ALA A 35 5.18 5.57 3.86
N ILE A 36 4.23 4.93 4.52
CA ILE A 36 2.85 5.40 4.54
C ILE A 36 2.78 6.82 5.12
N TRP A 37 3.43 7.01 6.28
CA TRP A 37 3.38 8.33 6.90
C TRP A 37 4.13 9.38 6.10
N LYS A 38 5.16 8.98 5.36
CA LYS A 38 5.89 9.91 4.51
C LYS A 38 5.02 10.48 3.39
N VAL A 39 4.15 9.64 2.82
CA VAL A 39 3.33 10.07 1.68
C VAL A 39 1.93 10.50 2.08
N TYR A 40 1.55 10.31 3.34
CA TYR A 40 0.25 10.75 3.82
C TYR A 40 0.22 12.28 3.94
N VAL A 41 -0.82 12.89 3.39
CA VAL A 41 -1.03 14.33 3.50
C VAL A 41 -2.20 14.55 4.46
N PRO A 42 -2.01 15.26 5.57
CA PRO A 42 -3.10 15.49 6.52
C PRO A 42 -4.32 16.10 5.82
N GLY A 43 -5.48 15.51 6.10
CA GLY A 43 -6.73 15.98 5.50
C GLY A 43 -7.07 15.32 4.18
N GLN A 44 -6.18 14.47 3.63
CA GLN A 44 -6.47 13.87 2.32
C GLN A 44 -7.73 13.00 2.37
N GLU A 45 -8.02 12.41 3.52
CA GLU A 45 -9.21 11.56 3.65
C GLU A 45 -10.49 12.38 3.55
N GLU A 46 -10.43 13.64 3.94
CA GLU A 46 -11.60 14.51 3.85
C GLU A 46 -11.79 15.05 2.44
N ARG A 47 -10.68 15.38 1.80
CA ARG A 47 -10.75 15.86 0.42
C ARG A 47 -10.96 14.73 -0.58
N LYS A 48 -10.70 13.50 -0.15
CA LYS A 48 -10.84 12.30 -0.99
C LYS A 48 -9.98 12.39 -2.24
N ASP A 49 -8.77 12.93 -2.07
CA ASP A 49 -7.83 13.07 -3.18
C ASP A 49 -6.43 12.62 -2.78
N PRO A 50 -6.27 11.38 -2.33
CA PRO A 50 -4.93 10.89 -2.01
C PRO A 50 -4.04 10.93 -3.24
N SER A 51 -2.74 11.17 -3.02
CA SER A 51 -1.81 11.24 -4.14
C SER A 51 -1.63 9.85 -4.76
N PRO A 52 -1.27 9.79 -6.05
CA PRO A 52 -0.96 8.50 -6.66
C PRO A 52 0.13 7.73 -5.93
N LEU A 53 1.14 8.43 -5.43
CA LEU A 53 2.20 7.75 -4.68
C LEU A 53 1.67 7.14 -3.40
N TYR A 54 0.76 7.83 -2.70
CA TYR A 54 0.14 7.26 -1.52
C TYR A 54 -0.62 5.98 -1.87
N LEU A 55 -1.36 6.00 -2.98
CA LEU A 55 -2.14 4.83 -3.38
C LEU A 55 -1.24 3.64 -3.70
N LEU A 56 -0.09 3.89 -4.31
CA LEU A 56 0.88 2.83 -4.57
C LEU A 56 1.43 2.24 -3.27
N VAL A 57 1.84 3.10 -2.35
CA VAL A 57 2.43 2.64 -1.09
C VAL A 57 1.37 1.95 -0.22
N GLN A 58 0.17 2.51 -0.17
CA GLN A 58 -0.93 1.92 0.57
C GLN A 58 -1.19 0.49 0.10
N ARG A 59 -1.15 0.26 -1.21
CA ARG A 59 -1.40 -1.07 -1.74
C ARG A 59 -0.34 -2.06 -1.27
N LEU A 60 0.90 -1.63 -1.17
CA LEU A 60 1.95 -2.51 -0.66
C LEU A 60 1.66 -2.96 0.77
N ALA A 61 1.19 -2.04 1.61
CA ALA A 61 0.87 -2.39 2.99
C ALA A 61 -0.30 -3.38 3.05
N VAL A 62 -1.33 -3.15 2.25
CA VAL A 62 -2.49 -4.05 2.21
C VAL A 62 -2.06 -5.44 1.75
N VAL A 63 -1.22 -5.50 0.71
CA VAL A 63 -0.74 -6.77 0.19
C VAL A 63 0.09 -7.50 1.24
N GLU A 64 0.99 -6.79 1.93
CA GLU A 64 1.82 -7.43 2.95
C GLU A 64 0.97 -8.09 4.03
N VAL A 65 -0.04 -7.39 4.52
CA VAL A 65 -0.90 -7.94 5.56
C VAL A 65 -1.71 -9.13 5.04
N ALA A 66 -2.21 -9.04 3.80
CA ALA A 66 -3.00 -10.12 3.22
C ALA A 66 -2.17 -11.39 3.08
N VAL A 67 -0.90 -11.25 2.71
CA VAL A 67 -0.02 -12.41 2.60
C VAL A 67 0.28 -12.98 3.99
N ARG A 68 0.57 -12.12 4.96
CA ARG A 68 0.89 -12.57 6.31
C ARG A 68 -0.28 -13.27 6.98
N THR A 69 -1.50 -12.90 6.63
CA THR A 69 -2.70 -13.52 7.20
C THR A 69 -3.21 -14.69 6.37
N GLY A 70 -2.54 -14.99 5.25
CA GLY A 70 -2.93 -16.13 4.41
C GLY A 70 -4.13 -15.87 3.52
N VAL A 71 -4.59 -14.61 3.44
CA VAL A 71 -5.74 -14.27 2.59
C VAL A 71 -5.36 -14.32 1.11
N TRP A 72 -4.14 -13.86 0.78
CA TRP A 72 -3.63 -13.90 -0.59
C TRP A 72 -2.35 -14.71 -0.64
N ASP A 73 -2.18 -15.50 -1.70
CA ASP A 73 -0.92 -16.19 -1.95
C ASP A 73 0.01 -15.26 -2.75
N ALA A 74 1.19 -15.79 -3.09
CA ALA A 74 2.20 -14.99 -3.78
C ALA A 74 1.73 -14.51 -5.15
N ASP A 75 0.97 -15.35 -5.85
CA ASP A 75 0.49 -14.97 -7.19
C ASP A 75 -0.52 -13.85 -7.10
N GLU A 76 -1.44 -13.93 -6.15
CA GLU A 76 -2.42 -12.86 -5.97
C GLU A 76 -1.74 -11.58 -5.54
N ALA A 77 -0.76 -11.67 -4.64
CA ALA A 77 -0.03 -10.51 -4.18
C ALA A 77 0.68 -9.81 -5.34
N THR A 78 1.38 -10.59 -6.16
CA THR A 78 2.07 -10.04 -7.33
C THR A 78 1.10 -9.36 -8.27
N ASP A 79 -0.04 -9.98 -8.52
CA ASP A 79 -1.04 -9.43 -9.41
C ASP A 79 -1.57 -8.09 -8.89
N ARG A 80 -1.83 -8.01 -7.58
CA ARG A 80 -2.36 -6.78 -6.99
C ARG A 80 -1.35 -5.63 -7.08
N VAL A 81 -0.08 -5.93 -6.82
CA VAL A 81 0.97 -4.92 -6.93
C VAL A 81 1.10 -4.46 -8.38
N SER A 82 1.10 -5.40 -9.32
CA SER A 82 1.23 -5.05 -10.73
C SER A 82 0.09 -4.19 -11.22
N ARG A 83 -1.14 -4.49 -10.80
CA ARG A 83 -2.30 -3.67 -11.20
C ARG A 83 -2.19 -2.26 -10.66
N SER A 84 -1.74 -2.12 -9.43
CA SER A 84 -1.55 -0.81 -8.83
C SER A 84 -0.50 -0.02 -9.61
N TRP A 85 0.59 -0.68 -9.96
CA TRP A 85 1.65 -0.07 -10.76
C TRP A 85 1.09 0.44 -12.09
N ASP A 86 0.34 -0.41 -12.79
CA ASP A 86 -0.20 -0.03 -14.09
C ASP A 86 -1.12 1.18 -14.00
N LEU A 87 -1.87 1.27 -12.91
CA LEU A 87 -2.83 2.37 -12.74
C LEU A 87 -2.13 3.70 -12.47
N TRP A 88 -1.05 3.69 -11.68
CA TRP A 88 -0.57 4.94 -11.10
C TRP A 88 0.85 5.32 -11.48
N ILE A 89 1.62 4.42 -12.09
CA ILE A 89 3.04 4.71 -12.30
C ILE A 89 3.26 5.91 -13.20
N GLY A 90 2.36 6.16 -14.15
CA GLY A 90 2.47 7.30 -15.04
C GLY A 90 2.17 8.62 -14.38
N GLU A 91 1.69 8.59 -13.13
CA GLU A 91 1.28 9.79 -12.41
C GLU A 91 2.34 10.28 -11.42
N ILE A 92 3.48 9.59 -11.32
CA ILE A 92 4.50 9.96 -10.36
C ILE A 92 5.81 10.26 -11.09
N SER A 93 6.69 10.98 -10.40
CA SER A 93 7.97 11.37 -10.99
C SER A 93 8.94 10.19 -11.03
N ASP A 94 10.02 10.34 -11.79
CA ASP A 94 11.07 9.33 -11.87
C ASP A 94 11.69 9.10 -10.50
N GLU A 95 11.87 10.16 -9.72
CA GLU A 95 12.43 10.05 -8.38
C GLU A 95 11.50 9.27 -7.47
N GLU A 96 10.21 9.58 -7.52
CA GLU A 96 9.23 8.86 -6.72
C GLU A 96 9.14 7.39 -7.13
N ARG A 97 9.25 7.13 -8.42
CA ARG A 97 9.25 5.76 -8.93
C ARG A 97 10.43 4.96 -8.36
N GLY A 98 11.61 5.55 -8.37
CA GLY A 98 12.77 4.87 -7.83
C GLY A 98 12.63 4.58 -6.34
N TRP A 99 12.08 5.53 -5.60
CA TRP A 99 11.86 5.33 -4.18
C TRP A 99 10.83 4.22 -3.95
N TYR A 100 9.73 4.24 -4.69
CA TYR A 100 8.70 3.20 -4.55
C TYR A 100 9.27 1.81 -4.84
N VAL A 101 10.07 1.68 -5.91
CA VAL A 101 10.64 0.38 -6.26
C VAL A 101 11.52 -0.15 -5.14
N SER A 102 12.21 0.75 -4.42
CA SER A 102 13.06 0.33 -3.31
C SER A 102 12.28 -0.28 -2.17
N LEU A 103 10.98 -0.08 -2.11
CA LEU A 103 10.13 -0.66 -1.06
C LEU A 103 9.68 -2.08 -1.39
N LEU A 104 9.85 -2.53 -2.62
CA LEU A 104 9.32 -3.82 -3.04
C LEU A 104 10.18 -4.97 -2.52
N PRO A 105 9.55 -5.97 -1.87
CA PRO A 105 10.29 -7.15 -1.44
C PRO A 105 10.69 -7.97 -2.67
N GLY A 106 11.91 -8.48 -2.65
CA GLY A 106 12.38 -9.23 -3.81
C GLY A 106 12.58 -8.40 -5.03
N GLY A 107 12.36 -7.09 -4.89
CA GLY A 107 12.71 -6.15 -5.94
C GLY A 107 11.85 -6.26 -7.18
N LEU A 108 12.53 -6.30 -8.28
CA LEU A 108 11.90 -6.05 -9.56
C LEU A 108 11.05 -7.17 -10.10
N GLU A 109 11.19 -8.37 -9.56
CA GLU A 109 10.43 -9.49 -10.08
C GLU A 109 8.94 -9.23 -10.01
N LEU A 110 8.50 -8.52 -8.98
CA LEU A 110 7.09 -8.27 -8.80
C LEU A 110 6.50 -7.38 -9.89
N LEU A 111 7.33 -6.59 -10.56
CA LEU A 111 6.86 -5.67 -11.58
C LEU A 111 7.30 -6.08 -12.96
N GLY A 112 7.58 -7.36 -13.12
CA GLY A 112 8.03 -7.79 -14.41
C GLY A 112 9.40 -7.25 -14.72
N GLY A 113 10.15 -7.03 -13.68
CA GLY A 113 11.49 -6.50 -13.86
C GLY A 113 12.30 -7.34 -14.77
N LYS A 114 11.73 -8.41 -15.15
CA LYS A 114 12.29 -9.18 -16.20
C LYS A 114 12.32 -8.41 -17.49
N THR A 115 11.90 -7.30 -17.44
CA THR A 115 12.01 -6.53 -18.63
C THR A 115 13.23 -6.88 -19.42
#